data_e21886b75f23806872a9bb6b67f3f921
#
_entry.id   e21886b75f23806872a9bb6b67f3f921
#
_cell.length_a   1.000
_cell.length_b   1.000
_cell.length_c   1.000
_cell.angle_alpha   90.00
_cell.angle_beta   90.00
_cell.angle_gamma   90.00
#
_symmetry.space_group_name_H-M   'P 1'
#
loop_
_entity.id
_entity.type
_entity.pdbx_description
1 polymer ?
#
loop_
_entity_poly.entity_id
_entity_poly.type
_entity_poly.pdbx_seq_one_letter_code
_entity_poly.pdbx_strand_id
1 'polypeptide(L)'
;LTLSTDATLSEGNLAITYGTASTRRAVFGTVAMFNGKWFWETKITATSQTAVEINLGISNTMNPELTGNALVSNNGFSVSYFTGGYIYIGTTQSQTGLGNLAVNDVIGCALDLTANTIQFYKNGSTLGSAASLTSQTTGELGGGDSGGWTPAWSCSSGGQTFTAGVNFGSPPFAISSGNADGNGYGNFEYAVPSGFYAINTANLAEFG
;
A
#
# COMPACT_ATOMS: atom_id res chain seq x y z
N LEU A 1 7.82 -5.28 -7.43
CA LEU A 1 8.30 -4.63 -6.20
C LEU A 1 9.81 -4.44 -6.24
N THR A 2 10.30 -3.35 -5.66
CA THR A 2 11.73 -3.08 -5.46
C THR A 2 12.13 -3.39 -4.02
N LEU A 3 13.29 -4.02 -3.85
CA LEU A 3 13.79 -4.51 -2.57
C LEU A 3 14.42 -3.41 -1.71
N SER A 4 14.09 -3.44 -0.44
CA SER A 4 15.00 -2.99 0.62
C SER A 4 15.87 -4.17 1.08
N THR A 5 17.03 -3.89 1.70
CA THR A 5 17.94 -4.93 2.21
C THR A 5 17.34 -5.80 3.32
N ASP A 6 16.23 -5.37 3.93
CA ASP A 6 15.59 -6.01 5.08
C ASP A 6 14.31 -6.78 4.69
N ALA A 7 13.96 -6.79 3.41
CA ALA A 7 12.81 -7.50 2.88
C ALA A 7 13.24 -8.53 1.84
N THR A 8 12.57 -9.67 1.84
CA THR A 8 12.67 -10.69 0.80
C THR A 8 11.38 -10.73 0.00
N LEU A 9 11.50 -10.83 -1.31
CA LEU A 9 10.36 -10.98 -2.22
C LEU A 9 10.27 -12.42 -2.73
N SER A 10 9.06 -12.94 -2.84
CA SER A 10 8.75 -14.26 -3.39
C SER A 10 7.44 -14.23 -4.16
N GLU A 11 6.97 -15.37 -4.65
CA GLU A 11 5.70 -15.50 -5.39
C GLU A 11 5.61 -14.50 -6.56
N GLY A 12 6.64 -14.45 -7.42
CA GLY A 12 6.68 -13.50 -8.53
C GLY A 12 6.84 -12.04 -8.09
N ASN A 13 7.47 -11.81 -6.94
CA ASN A 13 7.62 -10.50 -6.28
C ASN A 13 6.29 -9.92 -5.75
N LEU A 14 5.30 -10.75 -5.47
CA LEU A 14 4.02 -10.34 -4.90
C LEU A 14 3.89 -10.67 -3.40
N ALA A 15 4.80 -11.47 -2.83
CA ALA A 15 4.89 -11.69 -1.39
C ALA A 15 6.10 -10.96 -0.82
N ILE A 16 5.87 -10.24 0.28
CA ILE A 16 6.88 -9.45 1.00
C ILE A 16 7.09 -10.11 2.36
N THR A 17 8.32 -10.49 2.68
CA THR A 17 8.70 -10.94 4.02
C THR A 17 9.74 -10.00 4.58
N TYR A 18 9.42 -9.32 5.68
CA TYR A 18 10.39 -8.55 6.46
C TYR A 18 11.02 -9.44 7.54
N GLY A 19 12.35 -9.40 7.60
CA GLY A 19 13.14 -10.06 8.64
C GLY A 19 13.25 -9.22 9.92
N THR A 20 14.03 -9.75 10.87
CA THR A 20 14.26 -9.11 12.19
C THR A 20 15.25 -7.94 12.16
N ALA A 21 15.54 -7.36 11.00
CA ALA A 21 16.49 -6.28 10.88
C ALA A 21 16.10 -5.04 11.70
N SER A 22 17.10 -4.34 12.17
CA SER A 22 16.92 -3.16 13.03
C SER A 22 16.55 -1.88 12.27
N THR A 23 16.64 -1.90 10.97
CA THR A 23 16.34 -0.76 10.08
C THR A 23 14.98 -0.95 9.42
N ARG A 24 14.15 0.04 9.51
CA ARG A 24 12.81 0.06 8.95
C ARG A 24 12.89 0.60 7.53
N ARG A 25 12.75 -0.24 6.52
CA ARG A 25 12.86 0.15 5.12
C ARG A 25 11.56 -0.05 4.37
N ALA A 26 11.40 0.65 3.27
CA ALA A 26 10.21 0.54 2.43
C ALA A 26 10.43 -0.43 1.27
N VAL A 27 9.34 -1.07 0.86
CA VAL A 27 9.21 -1.80 -0.41
C VAL A 27 8.20 -1.04 -1.25
N PHE A 28 8.50 -0.85 -2.53
CA PHE A 28 7.67 -0.08 -3.45
C PHE A 28 7.19 -0.95 -4.62
N GLY A 29 5.99 -0.63 -5.11
CA GLY A 29 5.56 -1.07 -6.43
C GLY A 29 6.49 -0.50 -7.51
N THR A 30 6.56 -1.18 -8.65
CA THR A 30 7.40 -0.75 -9.79
C THR A 30 6.65 0.09 -10.80
N VAL A 31 5.34 0.27 -10.60
CA VAL A 31 4.48 1.10 -11.45
C VAL A 31 4.13 2.37 -10.69
N ALA A 32 4.46 3.52 -11.27
CA ALA A 32 4.02 4.82 -10.80
C ALA A 32 2.77 5.25 -11.58
N MET A 33 1.74 5.67 -10.86
CA MET A 33 0.46 6.11 -11.40
C MET A 33 0.37 7.63 -11.36
N PHE A 34 0.02 8.27 -12.47
CA PHE A 34 -0.06 9.72 -12.61
C PHE A 34 -1.49 10.23 -12.72
N ASN A 35 -2.40 9.38 -13.13
CA ASN A 35 -3.83 9.65 -13.27
C ASN A 35 -4.63 8.36 -13.07
N GLY A 36 -5.96 8.41 -13.20
CA GLY A 36 -6.83 7.25 -13.10
C GLY A 36 -7.25 6.91 -11.67
N LYS A 37 -7.95 5.78 -11.56
CA LYS A 37 -8.48 5.24 -10.31
C LYS A 37 -8.07 3.78 -10.17
N TRP A 38 -7.28 3.49 -9.16
CA TRP A 38 -6.59 2.21 -9.03
C TRP A 38 -6.94 1.49 -7.73
N PHE A 39 -7.00 0.16 -7.79
CA PHE A 39 -7.30 -0.69 -6.66
C PHE A 39 -6.30 -1.84 -6.55
N TRP A 40 -5.88 -2.14 -5.34
CA TRP A 40 -5.12 -3.33 -4.97
C TRP A 40 -5.43 -3.76 -3.54
N GLU A 41 -5.07 -4.99 -3.22
CA GLU A 41 -5.21 -5.55 -1.88
C GLU A 41 -3.87 -5.97 -1.29
N THR A 42 -3.78 -5.94 0.03
CA THR A 42 -2.66 -6.49 0.79
C THR A 42 -3.22 -7.38 1.89
N LYS A 43 -2.86 -8.66 1.88
CA LYS A 43 -3.22 -9.63 2.93
C LYS A 43 -2.04 -9.85 3.86
N ILE A 44 -2.27 -9.75 5.16
CA ILE A 44 -1.28 -10.12 6.17
C ILE A 44 -1.32 -11.63 6.35
N THR A 45 -0.24 -12.33 6.01
CA THR A 45 -0.20 -13.80 6.01
C THR A 45 0.51 -14.37 7.24
N ALA A 46 1.46 -13.63 7.83
CA ALA A 46 2.13 -14.02 9.06
C ALA A 46 2.70 -12.79 9.80
N THR A 47 2.89 -12.94 11.11
CA THR A 47 3.64 -12.00 11.96
C THR A 47 4.27 -12.73 13.14
N SER A 48 5.41 -12.26 13.62
CA SER A 48 6.06 -12.78 14.83
C SER A 48 5.52 -12.15 16.12
N GLN A 49 4.65 -11.16 16.02
CA GLN A 49 4.16 -10.39 17.17
C GLN A 49 2.63 -10.49 17.29
N THR A 50 2.14 -10.23 18.50
CA THR A 50 0.69 -10.16 18.78
C THR A 50 0.02 -9.00 18.02
N ALA A 51 0.75 -7.89 17.81
CA ALA A 51 0.32 -6.77 17.00
C ALA A 51 1.17 -6.70 15.72
N VAL A 52 0.52 -6.61 14.57
CA VAL A 52 1.20 -6.36 13.30
C VAL A 52 1.63 -4.90 13.26
N GLU A 53 2.89 -4.63 12.98
CA GLU A 53 3.39 -3.26 12.86
C GLU A 53 3.90 -2.99 11.43
N ILE A 54 2.97 -2.75 10.54
CA ILE A 54 3.22 -2.42 9.13
C ILE A 54 2.54 -1.09 8.79
N ASN A 55 3.19 -0.31 7.95
CA ASN A 55 2.56 0.77 7.19
C ASN A 55 2.34 0.29 5.76
N LEU A 56 1.18 0.53 5.22
CA LEU A 56 0.84 0.22 3.84
C LEU A 56 0.02 1.36 3.23
N GLY A 57 0.28 1.65 1.97
CA GLY A 57 -0.38 2.74 1.27
C GLY A 57 0.35 3.11 -0.01
N ILE A 58 0.67 4.38 -0.13
CA ILE A 58 1.32 4.95 -1.32
C ILE A 58 2.46 5.88 -0.93
N SER A 59 3.40 6.02 -1.85
CA SER A 59 4.46 7.04 -1.79
C SER A 59 4.69 7.62 -3.18
N ASN A 60 5.06 8.88 -3.25
CA ASN A 60 5.52 9.54 -4.47
C ASN A 60 7.05 9.60 -4.55
N THR A 61 7.76 8.96 -3.65
CA THR A 61 9.21 8.74 -3.71
C THR A 61 9.50 7.24 -3.63
N MET A 62 10.43 6.77 -4.44
CA MET A 62 10.87 5.38 -4.50
C MET A 62 12.29 5.23 -3.93
N ASN A 63 12.61 5.91 -2.84
CA ASN A 63 13.93 5.78 -2.22
C ASN A 63 13.94 4.61 -1.22
N PRO A 64 14.51 3.44 -1.57
CA PRO A 64 14.56 2.27 -0.69
C PRO A 64 15.52 2.46 0.50
N GLU A 65 16.39 3.45 0.45
CA GLU A 65 17.35 3.77 1.51
C GLU A 65 16.75 4.61 2.64
N LEU A 66 15.47 4.99 2.55
CA LEU A 66 14.79 5.68 3.63
C LEU A 66 14.78 4.79 4.88
N THR A 67 15.44 5.28 5.93
CA THR A 67 15.53 4.63 7.23
C THR A 67 14.47 5.17 8.19
N GLY A 68 14.20 4.44 9.25
CA GLY A 68 13.14 4.82 10.20
C GLY A 68 11.78 4.31 9.78
N ASN A 69 10.72 4.96 10.19
CA ASN A 69 9.35 4.67 9.73
C ASN A 69 9.17 5.22 8.30
N ALA A 70 9.72 4.53 7.31
CA ALA A 70 9.92 5.05 5.95
C ALA A 70 8.66 5.67 5.32
N LEU A 71 7.46 5.22 5.69
CA LEU A 71 6.20 5.81 5.23
C LEU A 71 5.57 6.79 6.22
N VAL A 72 6.13 7.00 7.41
CA VAL A 72 5.50 7.81 8.46
C VAL A 72 6.41 8.89 9.05
N SER A 73 7.70 8.65 9.23
CA SER A 73 8.52 9.56 10.06
C SER A 73 9.59 10.36 9.32
N ASN A 74 9.95 10.00 8.10
CA ASN A 74 11.05 10.65 7.39
C ASN A 74 10.64 11.20 6.02
N ASN A 75 9.39 11.06 5.66
CA ASN A 75 8.99 11.35 4.31
C ASN A 75 7.62 12.04 4.26
N GLY A 76 7.63 13.34 4.06
CA GLY A 76 6.41 14.10 3.82
C GLY A 76 5.64 13.69 2.55
N PHE A 77 5.99 12.58 1.90
CA PHE A 77 5.56 12.21 0.55
C PHE A 77 4.84 10.86 0.50
N SER A 78 4.15 10.49 1.56
CA SER A 78 3.39 9.24 1.63
C SER A 78 2.03 9.45 2.26
N VAL A 79 1.07 8.59 1.90
CA VAL A 79 -0.17 8.39 2.65
C VAL A 79 -0.28 6.92 2.97
N SER A 80 -0.39 6.59 4.25
CA SER A 80 -0.39 5.20 4.68
C SER A 80 -1.34 4.93 5.84
N TYR A 81 -1.89 3.72 5.85
CA TYR A 81 -2.52 3.12 7.01
C TYR A 81 -1.46 2.41 7.84
N PHE A 82 -1.37 2.76 9.10
CA PHE A 82 -0.56 2.09 10.10
C PHE A 82 -1.43 1.13 10.91
N THR A 83 -0.95 -0.08 11.07
CA THR A 83 -1.70 -1.19 11.68
C THR A 83 -2.08 -0.98 13.14
N GLY A 84 -1.57 0.02 13.82
CA GLY A 84 -2.05 0.50 15.12
C GLY A 84 -3.37 1.26 15.06
N GLY A 85 -4.03 1.33 13.90
CA GLY A 85 -5.33 1.99 13.73
C GLY A 85 -5.24 3.48 13.39
N TYR A 86 -4.24 3.88 12.62
CA TYR A 86 -4.00 5.27 12.24
C TYR A 86 -3.85 5.42 10.73
N ILE A 87 -4.30 6.55 10.18
CA ILE A 87 -3.90 6.99 8.84
C ILE A 87 -2.96 8.18 9.00
N TYR A 88 -1.82 8.09 8.33
CA TYR A 88 -0.82 9.15 8.23
C TYR A 88 -0.85 9.79 6.85
N ILE A 89 -0.73 11.11 6.81
CA ILE A 89 -0.47 11.91 5.61
C ILE A 89 0.89 12.57 5.83
N GLY A 90 1.90 12.07 5.14
CA GLY A 90 3.29 12.40 5.45
C GLY A 90 3.62 11.99 6.89
N THR A 91 4.11 12.95 7.67
CA THR A 91 4.45 12.74 9.10
C THR A 91 3.26 13.00 10.04
N THR A 92 2.13 13.46 9.53
CA THR A 92 0.98 13.85 10.35
C THR A 92 -0.01 12.71 10.50
N GLN A 93 -0.32 12.34 11.74
CA GLN A 93 -1.40 11.41 12.07
C GLN A 93 -2.75 12.10 11.82
N SER A 94 -3.38 11.73 10.72
CA SER A 94 -4.60 12.37 10.22
C SER A 94 -5.88 11.75 10.80
N GLN A 95 -5.88 10.42 11.03
CA GLN A 95 -7.03 9.71 11.59
C GLN A 95 -6.57 8.67 12.61
N THR A 96 -7.41 8.40 13.61
CA THR A 96 -7.13 7.53 14.75
C THR A 96 -8.30 6.60 15.06
N GLY A 97 -8.05 5.54 15.84
CA GLY A 97 -9.11 4.68 16.35
C GLY A 97 -9.70 3.74 15.30
N LEU A 98 -8.98 3.46 14.21
CA LEU A 98 -9.46 2.65 13.09
C LEU A 98 -9.31 1.13 13.33
N GLY A 99 -8.80 0.73 14.50
CA GLY A 99 -8.58 -0.67 14.87
C GLY A 99 -7.28 -1.24 14.32
N ASN A 100 -6.82 -2.31 14.94
CA ASN A 100 -5.57 -2.97 14.58
C ASN A 100 -5.79 -4.01 13.48
N LEU A 101 -4.71 -4.34 12.73
CA LEU A 101 -4.68 -5.49 11.83
C LEU A 101 -4.32 -6.78 12.57
N ALA A 102 -4.86 -7.86 12.06
CA ALA A 102 -4.52 -9.23 12.45
C ALA A 102 -4.05 -10.04 11.24
N VAL A 103 -3.46 -11.20 11.51
CA VAL A 103 -3.18 -12.20 10.46
C VAL A 103 -4.49 -12.59 9.78
N ASN A 104 -4.47 -12.70 8.47
CA ASN A 104 -5.58 -12.91 7.53
C ASN A 104 -6.45 -11.69 7.24
N ASP A 105 -6.25 -10.55 7.88
CA ASP A 105 -6.90 -9.32 7.42
C ASP A 105 -6.40 -8.95 6.01
N VAL A 106 -7.32 -8.46 5.19
CA VAL A 106 -7.05 -7.93 3.85
C VAL A 106 -7.36 -6.44 3.85
N ILE A 107 -6.36 -5.65 3.46
CA ILE A 107 -6.51 -4.20 3.28
C ILE A 107 -6.60 -3.90 1.79
N GLY A 108 -7.75 -3.36 1.38
CA GLY A 108 -7.95 -2.76 0.07
C GLY A 108 -7.50 -1.30 0.07
N CYS A 109 -6.84 -0.88 -1.00
CA CYS A 109 -6.45 0.50 -1.25
C CYS A 109 -7.10 0.97 -2.55
N ALA A 110 -7.91 2.01 -2.49
CA ALA A 110 -8.54 2.65 -3.65
C ALA A 110 -7.97 4.07 -3.81
N LEU A 111 -7.08 4.23 -4.79
CA LEU A 111 -6.40 5.47 -5.13
C LEU A 111 -7.15 6.19 -6.25
N ASP A 112 -7.67 7.38 -5.98
CA ASP A 112 -8.34 8.25 -6.95
C ASP A 112 -7.46 9.49 -7.22
N LEU A 113 -6.75 9.47 -8.35
CA LEU A 113 -5.88 10.57 -8.75
C LEU A 113 -6.64 11.74 -9.40
N THR A 114 -7.90 11.54 -9.77
CA THR A 114 -8.78 12.63 -10.21
C THR A 114 -9.28 13.44 -9.01
N ALA A 115 -9.68 12.76 -7.93
CA ALA A 115 -10.10 13.40 -6.69
C ALA A 115 -8.93 13.74 -5.75
N ASN A 116 -7.70 13.28 -6.05
CA ASN A 116 -6.52 13.37 -5.20
C ASN A 116 -6.76 12.80 -3.80
N THR A 117 -7.26 11.55 -3.73
CA THR A 117 -7.56 10.85 -2.49
C THR A 117 -7.17 9.38 -2.53
N ILE A 118 -6.94 8.80 -1.36
CA ILE A 118 -6.88 7.35 -1.17
C ILE A 118 -7.87 6.93 -0.08
N GLN A 119 -8.68 5.91 -0.36
CA GLN A 119 -9.56 5.26 0.61
C GLN A 119 -9.03 3.88 0.95
N PHE A 120 -8.92 3.61 2.25
CA PHE A 120 -8.59 2.28 2.74
C PHE A 120 -9.85 1.48 3.06
N TYR A 121 -9.74 0.16 2.91
CA TYR A 121 -10.77 -0.82 3.27
C TYR A 121 -10.15 -1.90 4.13
N LYS A 122 -10.85 -2.40 5.11
CA LYS A 122 -10.49 -3.58 5.88
C LYS A 122 -11.54 -4.65 5.69
N ASN A 123 -11.15 -5.79 5.16
CA ASN A 123 -12.04 -6.91 4.90
C ASN A 123 -13.33 -6.48 4.15
N GLY A 124 -13.16 -5.68 3.11
CA GLY A 124 -14.23 -5.16 2.26
C GLY A 124 -15.02 -3.98 2.84
N SER A 125 -14.83 -3.61 4.10
CA SER A 125 -15.50 -2.47 4.73
C SER A 125 -14.60 -1.23 4.71
N THR A 126 -15.18 -0.05 4.52
CA THR A 126 -14.47 1.24 4.59
C THR A 126 -13.75 1.41 5.92
N LEU A 127 -12.49 1.81 5.84
CA LEU A 127 -11.62 2.04 6.99
C LEU A 127 -11.30 3.53 7.08
N GLY A 128 -11.95 4.22 8.01
CA GLY A 128 -11.86 5.67 8.12
C GLY A 128 -12.44 6.43 6.93
N SER A 129 -12.07 7.68 6.79
CA SER A 129 -12.43 8.55 5.67
C SER A 129 -11.31 8.56 4.63
N ALA A 130 -11.64 8.88 3.38
CA ALA A 130 -10.65 9.08 2.33
C ALA A 130 -9.61 10.13 2.76
N ALA A 131 -8.33 9.80 2.59
CA ALA A 131 -7.22 10.69 2.91
C ALA A 131 -6.85 11.53 1.67
N SER A 132 -6.64 12.83 1.87
CA SER A 132 -6.28 13.76 0.79
C SER A 132 -4.79 13.65 0.45
N LEU A 133 -4.47 13.72 -0.84
CA LEU A 133 -3.10 13.76 -1.37
C LEU A 133 -2.58 15.19 -1.61
N THR A 134 -3.43 16.21 -1.50
CA THR A 134 -3.10 17.57 -1.93
C THR A 134 -1.94 18.23 -1.20
N SER A 135 -1.69 17.84 0.05
CA SER A 135 -0.54 18.33 0.82
C SER A 135 0.78 17.61 0.49
N GLN A 136 0.73 16.58 -0.37
CA GLN A 136 1.85 15.68 -0.68
C GLN A 136 2.29 15.78 -2.16
N THR A 137 1.90 16.85 -2.84
CA THR A 137 2.14 17.01 -4.29
C THR A 137 3.54 17.53 -4.65
N THR A 138 4.35 17.90 -3.66
CA THR A 138 5.71 18.40 -3.88
C THR A 138 6.74 17.42 -3.31
N GLY A 139 6.98 16.31 -4.02
CA GLY A 139 7.98 15.31 -3.62
C GLY A 139 9.34 15.51 -4.28
N GLU A 140 10.40 15.25 -3.51
CA GLU A 140 11.78 15.27 -3.97
C GLU A 140 12.16 14.04 -4.82
N LEU A 141 11.48 13.78 -5.92
CA LEU A 141 12.06 12.99 -6.98
C LEU A 141 12.68 13.93 -8.01
N GLY A 142 13.82 14.52 -7.64
CA GLY A 142 14.71 15.16 -8.61
C GLY A 142 14.07 16.25 -9.48
N GLY A 143 13.46 17.25 -8.87
CA GLY A 143 13.03 18.44 -9.59
C GLY A 143 11.63 18.34 -10.18
N GLY A 144 10.68 18.95 -9.50
CA GLY A 144 9.44 19.47 -10.09
C GLY A 144 8.40 18.42 -10.51
N ASP A 145 7.30 18.43 -9.82
CA ASP A 145 5.93 18.15 -10.31
C ASP A 145 5.58 16.79 -10.97
N SER A 146 6.38 15.75 -10.89
CA SER A 146 6.12 14.56 -11.71
C SER A 146 6.32 13.21 -11.04
N GLY A 147 6.46 13.14 -9.74
CA GLY A 147 6.51 11.86 -9.03
C GLY A 147 5.12 11.23 -9.01
N GLY A 148 4.86 10.24 -9.88
CA GLY A 148 3.64 9.45 -9.81
C GLY A 148 3.55 8.71 -8.47
N TRP A 149 2.36 8.34 -8.08
CA TRP A 149 2.11 7.58 -6.85
C TRP A 149 2.35 6.09 -7.07
N THR A 150 3.06 5.48 -6.14
CA THR A 150 3.41 4.06 -6.16
C THR A 150 2.89 3.38 -4.91
N PRO A 151 2.30 2.18 -4.99
CA PRO A 151 2.00 1.37 -3.82
C PRO A 151 3.26 1.14 -2.97
N ALA A 152 3.15 1.25 -1.65
CA ALA A 152 4.29 1.20 -0.76
C ALA A 152 3.96 0.50 0.56
N TRP A 153 4.96 -0.20 1.11
CA TRP A 153 4.89 -0.94 2.37
C TRP A 153 6.15 -0.67 3.17
N SER A 154 6.02 -0.58 4.50
CA SER A 154 7.19 -0.54 5.38
C SER A 154 6.89 -1.21 6.72
N CYS A 155 7.92 -1.80 7.31
CA CYS A 155 7.85 -2.24 8.70
C CYS A 155 7.97 -1.02 9.63
N SER A 156 7.15 -0.93 10.65
CA SER A 156 7.16 0.19 11.59
C SER A 156 8.04 -0.05 12.82
N SER A 157 8.40 -1.29 13.12
CA SER A 157 9.19 -1.66 14.30
C SER A 157 10.37 -2.55 13.95
N GLY A 158 11.53 -2.25 14.52
CA GLY A 158 12.69 -3.14 14.44
C GLY A 158 12.49 -4.41 15.26
N GLY A 159 13.05 -5.54 14.76
CA GLY A 159 12.99 -6.82 15.46
C GLY A 159 11.72 -7.62 15.26
N GLN A 160 10.79 -7.16 14.43
CA GLN A 160 9.59 -7.89 14.06
C GLN A 160 9.73 -8.51 12.68
N THR A 161 9.11 -9.65 12.49
CA THR A 161 8.92 -10.26 11.16
C THR A 161 7.45 -10.23 10.78
N PHE A 162 7.16 -9.93 9.54
CA PHE A 162 5.85 -10.15 8.98
C PHE A 162 5.94 -10.59 7.52
N THR A 163 4.91 -11.27 7.06
CA THR A 163 4.73 -11.60 5.65
C THR A 163 3.39 -11.07 5.19
N ALA A 164 3.40 -10.43 4.03
CA ALA A 164 2.20 -9.93 3.38
C ALA A 164 2.19 -10.33 1.90
N GLY A 165 1.03 -10.71 1.39
CA GLY A 165 0.78 -10.91 -0.03
C GLY A 165 0.13 -9.67 -0.63
N VAL A 166 0.63 -9.22 -1.78
CA VAL A 166 0.09 -8.07 -2.52
C VAL A 166 -0.64 -8.56 -3.76
N ASN A 167 -1.88 -8.15 -3.92
CA ASN A 167 -2.74 -8.52 -5.04
C ASN A 167 -3.05 -7.30 -5.91
N PHE A 168 -2.44 -7.24 -7.09
CA PHE A 168 -2.75 -6.27 -8.14
C PHE A 168 -3.76 -6.81 -9.16
N GLY A 169 -4.46 -7.91 -8.82
CA GLY A 169 -5.36 -8.65 -9.70
C GLY A 169 -4.90 -10.09 -9.96
N SER A 170 -3.69 -10.45 -9.53
CA SER A 170 -3.14 -11.81 -9.56
C SER A 170 -2.59 -12.14 -8.18
N PRO A 171 -3.41 -12.66 -7.27
CA PRO A 171 -3.05 -12.82 -5.86
C PRO A 171 -1.99 -13.91 -5.65
N PRO A 172 -1.00 -13.70 -4.75
CA PRO A 172 -0.06 -14.73 -4.30
C PRO A 172 -0.64 -15.57 -3.14
N PHE A 173 -1.92 -15.42 -2.82
CA PHE A 173 -2.63 -16.12 -1.76
C PHE A 173 -4.00 -16.62 -2.25
N ALA A 174 -4.59 -17.57 -1.52
CA ALA A 174 -5.90 -18.10 -1.87
C ALA A 174 -6.99 -17.03 -1.75
N ILE A 175 -7.81 -16.94 -2.79
CA ILE A 175 -9.00 -16.09 -2.89
C ILE A 175 -10.23 -16.97 -2.70
N SER A 176 -11.20 -16.51 -1.92
CA SER A 176 -12.44 -17.23 -1.65
C SER A 176 -13.62 -16.75 -2.52
N SER A 177 -13.66 -15.46 -2.87
CA SER A 177 -14.79 -14.84 -3.57
C SER A 177 -14.54 -14.54 -5.05
N GLY A 178 -13.35 -14.12 -5.44
CA GLY A 178 -12.96 -13.95 -6.85
C GLY A 178 -13.61 -12.76 -7.55
N ASN A 179 -13.49 -11.55 -6.98
CA ASN A 179 -14.05 -10.35 -7.58
C ASN A 179 -13.12 -9.78 -8.66
N ALA A 180 -13.71 -9.32 -9.76
CA ALA A 180 -13.03 -8.56 -10.80
C ALA A 180 -13.39 -7.06 -10.72
N ASP A 181 -12.62 -6.22 -11.42
CA ASP A 181 -12.94 -4.81 -11.63
C ASP A 181 -14.04 -4.62 -12.69
N GLY A 182 -14.40 -3.37 -12.97
CA GLY A 182 -15.45 -3.04 -13.94
C GLY A 182 -15.15 -3.47 -15.39
N ASN A 183 -13.89 -3.75 -15.71
CA ASN A 183 -13.46 -4.27 -17.02
C ASN A 183 -13.33 -5.81 -17.04
N GLY A 184 -13.65 -6.48 -15.93
CA GLY A 184 -13.55 -7.94 -15.80
C GLY A 184 -12.13 -8.42 -15.51
N TYR A 185 -11.21 -7.53 -15.13
CA TYR A 185 -9.85 -7.91 -14.78
C TYR A 185 -9.67 -8.05 -13.27
N GLY A 186 -8.74 -8.92 -12.92
CA GLY A 186 -8.35 -9.16 -11.53
C GLY A 186 -9.08 -10.33 -10.88
N ASN A 187 -8.55 -10.73 -9.73
CA ASN A 187 -9.10 -11.76 -8.86
C ASN A 187 -8.89 -11.31 -7.41
N PHE A 188 -9.82 -10.49 -6.92
CA PHE A 188 -9.74 -9.87 -5.60
C PHE A 188 -10.58 -10.62 -4.57
N GLU A 189 -10.15 -10.59 -3.30
CA GLU A 189 -10.92 -11.17 -2.20
C GLU A 189 -12.20 -10.38 -1.96
N TYR A 190 -12.14 -9.05 -2.05
CA TYR A 190 -13.32 -8.18 -1.85
C TYR A 190 -13.67 -7.41 -3.11
N ALA A 191 -14.92 -6.92 -3.16
CA ALA A 191 -15.41 -6.17 -4.31
C ALA A 191 -14.56 -4.92 -4.57
N VAL A 192 -14.12 -4.75 -5.80
CA VAL A 192 -13.45 -3.53 -6.27
C VAL A 192 -14.48 -2.39 -6.25
N PRO A 193 -14.18 -1.24 -5.64
CA PRO A 193 -15.10 -0.10 -5.65
C PRO A 193 -15.41 0.35 -7.08
N SER A 194 -16.65 0.76 -7.33
CA SER A 194 -17.09 1.15 -8.67
C SER A 194 -16.23 2.28 -9.25
N GLY A 195 -15.77 2.09 -10.48
CA GLY A 195 -14.92 3.02 -11.21
C GLY A 195 -13.44 2.94 -10.85
N PHE A 196 -13.03 1.98 -10.01
CA PHE A 196 -11.62 1.67 -9.76
C PHE A 196 -11.21 0.41 -10.54
N TYR A 197 -9.93 0.33 -10.90
CA TYR A 197 -9.40 -0.69 -11.79
C TYR A 197 -8.17 -1.37 -11.20
N ALA A 198 -7.98 -2.63 -11.55
CA ALA A 198 -6.77 -3.39 -11.24
C ALA A 198 -5.53 -2.74 -11.90
N ILE A 199 -4.40 -2.75 -11.22
CA ILE A 199 -3.14 -2.26 -11.78
C ILE A 199 -2.56 -3.32 -12.71
N ASN A 200 -2.98 -3.32 -13.97
CA ASN A 200 -2.50 -4.20 -15.04
C ASN A 200 -2.28 -3.42 -16.34
N THR A 201 -1.59 -4.03 -17.29
CA THR A 201 -1.20 -3.37 -18.54
C THR A 201 -2.38 -2.92 -19.39
N ALA A 202 -3.51 -3.64 -19.38
CA ALA A 202 -4.70 -3.29 -20.14
C ALA A 202 -5.36 -2.02 -19.57
N ASN A 203 -5.62 -2.00 -18.27
CA ASN A 203 -6.18 -0.82 -17.60
C ASN A 203 -5.23 0.38 -17.62
N LEU A 204 -3.91 0.13 -17.46
CA LEU A 204 -2.91 1.21 -17.55
C LEU A 204 -2.85 1.85 -18.94
N ALA A 205 -3.08 1.07 -20.00
CA ALA A 205 -3.15 1.60 -21.37
C ALA A 205 -4.42 2.44 -21.63
N GLU A 206 -5.51 2.16 -20.92
CA GLU A 206 -6.80 2.83 -21.10
C GLU A 206 -6.98 4.04 -20.17
N PHE A 207 -6.54 3.94 -18.91
CA PHE A 207 -6.82 4.93 -17.84
C PHE A 207 -5.56 5.55 -17.22
N GLY A 208 -4.36 5.05 -17.55
CA GLY A 208 -3.07 5.45 -16.96
C GLY A 208 -2.40 6.67 -17.60
#